data_8f7b90ee55e51122470f3b3b2925603e
#
_entry.id   8f7b90ee55e51122470f3b3b2925603e
#
_cell.length_a   1.000
_cell.length_b   1.000
_cell.length_c   1.000
_cell.angle_alpha   90.00
_cell.angle_beta   90.00
_cell.angle_gamma   90.00
#
_symmetry.space_group_name_H-M   'P 1'
#
loop_
_entity.id
_entity.type
_entity.pdbx_description
1 polymer ?
#
loop_
_entity_poly.entity_id
_entity_poly.type
_entity_poly.pdbx_seq_one_letter_code
_entity_poly.pdbx_strand_id
1 'polypeptide(L)'
;TGLKGVKHGNRSVSSKSGSADLLEALNIPLADNPETVNAFLKEYGFVFLFAPFFHPAMKHVAPIRQSLGVRTVFNILGPLTNPAQPNFYLLGAYSSPMAKLMAEALSGMNIDRAFIVHGLNGWDEPTPVGEFELYDVKPNRVQHTVRDPKDFGIGRCTEDDLKGGDAKVNSTALINVFNQNDQGPHKDALV
;
A
#
# COMPACT_ATOMS: atom_id res chain seq x y z
N THR A 1 0.10 2.42 17.39
CA THR A 1 -1.30 1.95 17.26
C THR A 1 -1.58 0.68 18.07
N GLY A 2 -0.56 -0.13 18.39
CA GLY A 2 -0.72 -1.43 19.03
C GLY A 2 -1.19 -2.56 18.10
N LEU A 3 -1.42 -2.27 16.83
CA LEU A 3 -1.74 -3.27 15.80
C LEU A 3 -0.46 -3.82 15.16
N LYS A 4 -0.49 -5.10 14.81
CA LYS A 4 0.58 -5.71 14.02
C LYS A 4 0.34 -5.41 12.53
N GLY A 5 1.40 -4.96 11.83
CA GLY A 5 1.37 -4.64 10.42
C GLY A 5 2.04 -5.72 9.56
N VAL A 6 1.36 -6.16 8.52
CA VAL A 6 1.92 -7.06 7.51
C VAL A 6 1.76 -6.42 6.14
N LYS A 7 2.83 -5.91 5.58
CA LYS A 7 2.83 -5.37 4.22
C LYS A 7 3.26 -6.46 3.24
N HIS A 8 2.40 -6.77 2.28
CA HIS A 8 2.71 -7.64 1.15
C HIS A 8 2.97 -6.78 -0.08
N GLY A 9 4.13 -6.93 -0.70
CA GLY A 9 4.50 -6.08 -1.81
C GLY A 9 5.70 -6.57 -2.61
N ASN A 10 6.09 -5.77 -3.60
CA ASN A 10 7.19 -6.05 -4.51
C ASN A 10 8.09 -4.81 -4.64
N ARG A 11 9.17 -4.95 -5.41
CA ARG A 11 9.96 -3.82 -5.92
C ARG A 11 9.16 -3.08 -6.98
N SER A 12 9.54 -1.84 -7.23
CA SER A 12 8.94 -1.07 -8.32
C SER A 12 9.23 -1.71 -9.68
N VAL A 13 8.23 -1.64 -10.57
CA VAL A 13 8.36 -2.04 -11.98
C VAL A 13 8.29 -0.82 -12.90
N SER A 14 7.54 0.20 -12.52
CA SER A 14 7.27 1.38 -13.34
C SER A 14 7.69 2.71 -12.72
N SER A 15 7.82 2.77 -11.40
CA SER A 15 8.27 3.97 -10.67
C SER A 15 9.76 3.88 -10.30
N LYS A 16 10.34 5.00 -9.86
CA LYS A 16 11.76 5.09 -9.49
C LYS A 16 12.11 4.31 -8.21
N SER A 17 11.13 4.05 -7.36
CA SER A 17 11.28 3.34 -6.09
C SER A 17 9.95 2.73 -5.68
N GLY A 18 9.98 1.50 -5.21
CA GLY A 18 8.85 0.83 -4.56
C GLY A 18 9.07 0.67 -3.07
N SER A 19 8.07 0.11 -2.37
CA SER A 19 8.14 -0.08 -0.92
C SER A 19 9.31 -0.98 -0.48
N ALA A 20 9.61 -2.05 -1.24
CA ALA A 20 10.74 -2.91 -0.93
C ALA A 20 12.08 -2.18 -1.07
N ASP A 21 12.23 -1.37 -2.14
CA ASP A 21 13.44 -0.60 -2.41
C ASP A 21 13.69 0.42 -1.28
N LEU A 22 12.61 1.06 -0.79
CA LEU A 22 12.65 1.99 0.34
C LEU A 22 13.12 1.31 1.63
N LEU A 23 12.56 0.14 1.95
CA LEU A 23 12.94 -0.60 3.17
C LEU A 23 14.39 -1.08 3.11
N GLU A 24 14.86 -1.55 1.96
CA GLU A 24 16.27 -1.91 1.75
C GLU A 24 17.19 -0.70 1.94
N ALA A 25 16.82 0.49 1.42
CA ALA A 25 17.58 1.73 1.63
C ALA A 25 17.63 2.17 3.10
N LEU A 26 16.64 1.76 3.90
CA LEU A 26 16.60 1.95 5.37
C LEU A 26 17.29 0.83 6.14
N ASN A 27 17.91 -0.16 5.47
CA ASN A 27 18.45 -1.37 6.06
C ASN A 27 17.43 -2.20 6.87
N ILE A 28 16.16 -2.12 6.48
CA ILE A 28 15.09 -2.95 7.06
C ILE A 28 15.01 -4.24 6.27
N PRO A 29 15.23 -5.41 6.88
CA PRO A 29 15.25 -6.68 6.17
C PRO A 29 13.84 -7.06 5.69
N LEU A 30 13.80 -7.69 4.50
CA LEU A 30 12.58 -8.27 3.94
C LEU A 30 12.46 -9.72 4.41
N ALA A 31 11.27 -10.14 4.80
CA ALA A 31 11.05 -11.55 5.17
C ALA A 31 10.91 -12.43 3.94
N ASP A 32 11.59 -13.56 3.95
CA ASP A 32 11.66 -14.54 2.86
C ASP A 32 11.15 -15.93 3.24
N ASN A 33 10.83 -16.14 4.53
CA ASN A 33 10.32 -17.38 5.06
C ASN A 33 9.39 -17.16 6.26
N PRO A 34 8.54 -18.14 6.64
CA PRO A 34 7.59 -18.01 7.74
C PRO A 34 8.22 -17.78 9.13
N GLU A 35 9.40 -18.32 9.39
CA GLU A 35 10.11 -18.16 10.66
C GLU A 35 10.52 -16.70 10.87
N THR A 36 11.09 -16.08 9.84
CA THR A 36 11.45 -14.66 9.83
C THR A 36 10.21 -13.76 9.98
N VAL A 37 9.10 -14.11 9.32
CA VAL A 37 7.82 -13.40 9.47
C VAL A 37 7.38 -13.38 10.94
N ASN A 38 7.35 -14.53 11.58
CA ASN A 38 6.93 -14.64 12.98
C ASN A 38 7.85 -13.90 13.93
N ALA A 39 9.17 -13.98 13.70
CA ALA A 39 10.16 -13.27 14.50
C ALA A 39 9.96 -11.74 14.42
N PHE A 40 9.82 -11.19 13.21
CA PHE A 40 9.65 -9.74 13.02
C PHE A 40 8.32 -9.23 13.57
N LEU A 41 7.23 -9.98 13.38
CA LEU A 41 5.94 -9.61 13.95
C LEU A 41 5.96 -9.63 15.50
N LYS A 42 6.74 -10.50 16.09
CA LYS A 42 6.87 -10.59 17.56
C LYS A 42 7.74 -9.45 18.11
N GLU A 43 8.84 -9.15 17.43
CA GLU A 43 9.84 -8.20 17.91
C GLU A 43 9.49 -6.76 17.57
N TYR A 44 9.08 -6.49 16.32
CA TYR A 44 8.86 -5.12 15.80
C TYR A 44 7.38 -4.78 15.61
N GLY A 45 6.48 -5.75 15.66
CA GLY A 45 5.07 -5.54 15.34
C GLY A 45 4.80 -5.27 13.85
N PHE A 46 5.83 -5.39 12.99
CA PHE A 46 5.74 -5.15 11.55
C PHE A 46 6.60 -6.15 10.78
N VAL A 47 6.12 -6.54 9.59
CA VAL A 47 6.89 -7.32 8.63
C VAL A 47 6.53 -6.95 7.19
N PHE A 48 7.53 -6.96 6.31
CA PHE A 48 7.34 -6.86 4.87
C PHE A 48 7.50 -8.24 4.23
N LEU A 49 6.44 -8.74 3.60
CA LEU A 49 6.43 -9.98 2.83
C LEU A 49 6.79 -9.66 1.38
N PHE A 50 7.97 -10.06 0.96
CA PHE A 50 8.42 -9.85 -0.42
C PHE A 50 7.75 -10.86 -1.34
N ALA A 51 6.81 -10.39 -2.16
CA ALA A 51 5.90 -11.22 -2.96
C ALA A 51 6.56 -12.35 -3.77
N PRO A 52 7.76 -12.18 -4.39
CA PRO A 52 8.43 -13.27 -5.12
C PRO A 52 8.74 -14.51 -4.29
N PHE A 53 8.96 -14.37 -2.98
CA PHE A 53 9.22 -15.51 -2.11
C PHE A 53 7.94 -16.29 -1.77
N PHE A 54 6.83 -15.60 -1.63
CA PHE A 54 5.57 -16.19 -1.20
C PHE A 54 4.66 -16.65 -2.35
N HIS A 55 4.96 -16.22 -3.59
CA HIS A 55 4.21 -16.60 -4.79
C HIS A 55 5.12 -17.17 -5.89
N PRO A 56 5.77 -18.32 -5.67
CA PRO A 56 6.73 -18.86 -6.63
C PRO A 56 6.14 -19.15 -8.02
N ALA A 57 4.86 -19.47 -8.10
CA ALA A 57 4.16 -19.69 -9.38
C ALA A 57 4.15 -18.44 -10.28
N MET A 58 4.25 -17.26 -9.70
CA MET A 58 4.28 -16.00 -10.45
C MET A 58 5.52 -15.84 -11.33
N LYS A 59 6.61 -16.57 -11.06
CA LYS A 59 7.79 -16.60 -11.93
C LYS A 59 7.47 -17.03 -13.36
N HIS A 60 6.51 -17.92 -13.54
CA HIS A 60 6.06 -18.40 -14.85
C HIS A 60 5.15 -17.40 -15.58
N VAL A 61 4.45 -16.58 -14.84
CA VAL A 61 3.47 -15.60 -15.38
C VAL A 61 4.12 -14.24 -15.65
N ALA A 62 5.15 -13.87 -14.90
CA ALA A 62 5.77 -12.56 -14.99
C ALA A 62 6.29 -12.21 -16.39
N PRO A 63 7.02 -13.09 -17.13
CA PRO A 63 7.46 -12.79 -18.49
C PRO A 63 6.31 -12.56 -19.46
N ILE A 64 5.22 -13.33 -19.33
CA ILE A 64 4.03 -13.20 -20.17
C ILE A 64 3.34 -11.85 -19.90
N ARG A 65 3.19 -11.48 -18.64
CA ARG A 65 2.62 -10.17 -18.25
C ARG A 65 3.44 -9.02 -18.81
N GLN A 66 4.77 -9.13 -18.75
CA GLN A 66 5.67 -8.11 -19.26
C GLN A 66 5.55 -7.97 -20.80
N SER A 67 5.45 -9.10 -21.52
CA SER A 67 5.29 -9.08 -22.99
C SER A 67 3.93 -8.52 -23.44
N LEU A 68 2.88 -8.72 -22.66
CA LEU A 68 1.55 -8.18 -22.96
C LEU A 68 1.48 -6.66 -22.80
N GLY A 69 2.25 -6.06 -21.90
CA GLY A 69 2.29 -4.62 -21.67
C GLY A 69 0.96 -3.98 -21.20
N VAL A 70 -0.02 -4.82 -20.82
CA VAL A 70 -1.36 -4.38 -20.39
C VAL A 70 -1.64 -4.79 -18.94
N ARG A 71 -2.56 -4.09 -18.32
CA ARG A 71 -3.06 -4.47 -16.98
C ARG A 71 -3.90 -5.75 -17.10
N THR A 72 -3.70 -6.66 -16.18
CA THR A 72 -4.35 -7.97 -16.12
C THR A 72 -4.99 -8.20 -14.75
N VAL A 73 -5.72 -9.28 -14.59
CA VAL A 73 -6.29 -9.71 -13.29
C VAL A 73 -5.23 -9.79 -12.18
N PHE A 74 -3.98 -10.07 -12.51
CA PHE A 74 -2.88 -10.10 -11.53
C PHE A 74 -2.56 -8.74 -10.89
N ASN A 75 -3.01 -7.64 -11.47
CA ASN A 75 -2.88 -6.33 -10.86
C ASN A 75 -3.87 -6.14 -9.68
N ILE A 76 -4.95 -6.94 -9.67
CA ILE A 76 -5.97 -6.95 -8.62
C ILE A 76 -5.67 -8.05 -7.60
N LEU A 77 -5.27 -9.23 -8.08
CA LEU A 77 -5.04 -10.39 -7.21
C LEU A 77 -3.91 -10.17 -6.20
N GLY A 78 -2.85 -9.44 -6.59
CA GLY A 78 -1.70 -9.19 -5.70
C GLY A 78 -2.12 -8.63 -4.33
N PRO A 79 -2.84 -7.51 -4.27
CA PRO A 79 -3.35 -6.96 -3.00
C PRO A 79 -4.28 -7.90 -2.23
N LEU A 80 -5.07 -8.72 -2.93
CA LEU A 80 -6.07 -9.60 -2.33
C LEU A 80 -5.52 -10.95 -1.85
N THR A 81 -4.29 -11.31 -2.25
CA THR A 81 -3.66 -12.61 -1.94
C THR A 81 -2.51 -12.49 -0.95
N ASN A 82 -2.64 -11.63 0.07
CA ASN A 82 -1.64 -11.53 1.13
C ASN A 82 -1.50 -12.88 1.84
N PRO A 83 -0.28 -13.48 1.86
CA PRO A 83 -0.07 -14.81 2.44
C PRO A 83 -0.38 -14.91 3.93
N ALA A 84 -0.33 -13.78 4.64
CA ALA A 84 -0.66 -13.73 6.07
C ALA A 84 -2.17 -13.80 6.34
N GLN A 85 -3.02 -13.69 5.31
CA GLN A 85 -4.48 -13.69 5.41
C GLN A 85 -4.99 -12.79 6.55
N PRO A 86 -4.65 -11.48 6.55
CA PRO A 86 -5.02 -10.62 7.66
C PRO A 86 -6.54 -10.43 7.72
N ASN A 87 -7.05 -10.21 8.93
CA ASN A 87 -8.46 -9.89 9.15
C ASN A 87 -8.83 -8.46 8.71
N PHE A 88 -7.83 -7.57 8.70
CA PHE A 88 -8.00 -6.15 8.38
C PHE A 88 -7.10 -5.76 7.21
N TYR A 89 -7.66 -5.05 6.24
CA TYR A 89 -6.93 -4.58 5.05
C TYR A 89 -7.00 -3.08 4.90
N LEU A 90 -5.90 -2.48 4.46
CA LEU A 90 -5.86 -1.16 3.85
C LEU A 90 -5.22 -1.31 2.47
N LEU A 91 -5.96 -1.01 1.41
CA LEU A 91 -5.54 -1.19 0.03
C LEU A 91 -5.74 0.08 -0.78
N GLY A 92 -4.76 0.40 -1.60
CA GLY A 92 -4.85 1.44 -2.61
C GLY A 92 -5.34 0.91 -3.95
N ALA A 93 -6.10 1.71 -4.66
CA ALA A 93 -6.57 1.40 -6.00
C ALA A 93 -6.27 2.55 -6.97
N TYR A 94 -5.71 2.23 -8.12
CA TYR A 94 -5.29 3.22 -9.12
C TYR A 94 -6.45 3.87 -9.90
N SER A 95 -7.68 3.42 -9.70
CA SER A 95 -8.88 4.00 -10.32
C SER A 95 -10.14 3.66 -9.54
N SER A 96 -11.15 4.52 -9.65
CA SER A 96 -12.45 4.35 -9.00
C SER A 96 -13.15 3.03 -9.37
N PRO A 97 -13.22 2.59 -10.65
CA PRO A 97 -13.78 1.28 -11.00
C PRO A 97 -13.03 0.12 -10.34
N MET A 98 -11.71 0.25 -10.19
CA MET A 98 -10.87 -0.75 -9.54
C MET A 98 -11.12 -0.80 -8.03
N ALA A 99 -11.22 0.36 -7.37
CA ALA A 99 -11.55 0.45 -5.95
C ALA A 99 -12.88 -0.27 -5.65
N LYS A 100 -13.89 -0.02 -6.46
CA LYS A 100 -15.19 -0.67 -6.36
C LYS A 100 -15.10 -2.19 -6.52
N LEU A 101 -14.42 -2.67 -7.57
CA LEU A 101 -14.26 -4.11 -7.83
C LEU A 101 -13.53 -4.82 -6.70
N MET A 102 -12.45 -4.21 -6.16
CA MET A 102 -11.72 -4.75 -5.02
C MET A 102 -12.59 -4.79 -3.75
N ALA A 103 -13.41 -3.76 -3.52
CA ALA A 103 -14.33 -3.71 -2.39
C ALA A 103 -15.40 -4.81 -2.47
N GLU A 104 -15.98 -5.02 -3.65
CA GLU A 104 -16.95 -6.09 -3.89
C GLU A 104 -16.31 -7.47 -3.68
N ALA A 105 -15.11 -7.70 -4.21
CA ALA A 105 -14.38 -8.96 -4.02
C ALA A 105 -14.09 -9.24 -2.53
N LEU A 106 -13.57 -8.24 -1.79
CA LEU A 106 -13.26 -8.39 -0.37
C LEU A 106 -14.50 -8.62 0.49
N SER A 107 -15.65 -8.07 0.12
CA SER A 107 -16.91 -8.28 0.87
C SER A 107 -17.37 -9.74 0.88
N GLY A 108 -16.95 -10.54 -0.12
CA GLY A 108 -17.18 -11.98 -0.20
C GLY A 108 -16.08 -12.84 0.42
N MET A 109 -15.01 -12.25 0.93
CA MET A 109 -13.89 -12.96 1.54
C MET A 109 -14.07 -13.08 3.06
N ASN A 110 -13.31 -13.99 3.68
CA ASN A 110 -13.27 -14.14 5.14
C ASN A 110 -12.37 -13.06 5.77
N ILE A 111 -12.92 -11.88 5.98
CA ILE A 111 -12.26 -10.72 6.59
C ILE A 111 -13.16 -10.10 7.64
N ASP A 112 -12.61 -9.33 8.57
CA ASP A 112 -13.41 -8.55 9.53
C ASP A 112 -13.74 -7.17 8.96
N ARG A 113 -12.76 -6.51 8.33
CA ARG A 113 -12.95 -5.19 7.71
C ARG A 113 -11.84 -4.87 6.72
N ALA A 114 -12.17 -4.15 5.66
CA ALA A 114 -11.18 -3.56 4.76
C ALA A 114 -11.51 -2.11 4.44
N PHE A 115 -10.46 -1.32 4.21
CA PHE A 115 -10.55 -0.01 3.59
C PHE A 115 -9.86 -0.07 2.23
N ILE A 116 -10.57 0.35 1.18
CA ILE A 116 -9.99 0.58 -0.14
C ILE A 116 -10.06 2.07 -0.42
N VAL A 117 -8.94 2.65 -0.84
CA VAL A 117 -8.80 4.08 -1.08
C VAL A 117 -8.40 4.36 -2.52
N HIS A 118 -8.90 5.47 -3.06
CA HIS A 118 -8.51 6.00 -4.36
C HIS A 118 -8.57 7.53 -4.31
N GLY A 119 -7.41 8.18 -4.46
CA GLY A 119 -7.32 9.63 -4.60
C GLY A 119 -7.90 10.09 -5.92
N LEU A 120 -8.79 11.07 -5.91
CA LEU A 120 -9.51 11.54 -7.12
C LEU A 120 -8.56 12.13 -8.18
N ASN A 121 -7.34 12.47 -7.78
CA ASN A 121 -6.26 12.88 -8.70
C ASN A 121 -5.53 11.69 -9.36
N GLY A 122 -6.01 10.46 -9.20
CA GLY A 122 -5.43 9.26 -9.80
C GLY A 122 -4.39 8.54 -8.92
N TRP A 123 -4.30 8.89 -7.63
CA TRP A 123 -3.41 8.25 -6.66
C TRP A 123 -4.08 7.01 -6.05
N ASP A 124 -3.29 6.01 -5.73
CA ASP A 124 -3.74 4.83 -4.99
C ASP A 124 -3.58 4.99 -3.46
N GLU A 125 -3.56 6.25 -3.00
CA GLU A 125 -3.38 6.65 -1.61
C GLU A 125 -4.26 7.86 -1.28
N PRO A 126 -4.71 8.06 -0.03
CA PRO A 126 -5.24 9.32 0.43
C PRO A 126 -4.08 10.30 0.60
N THR A 127 -4.15 11.45 -0.04
CA THR A 127 -3.12 12.48 0.04
C THR A 127 -3.71 13.86 0.32
N PRO A 128 -2.93 14.79 0.89
CA PRO A 128 -3.38 16.17 1.07
C PRO A 128 -3.61 16.93 -0.25
N VAL A 129 -3.28 16.36 -1.41
CA VAL A 129 -3.49 17.00 -2.72
C VAL A 129 -4.97 17.16 -3.05
N GLY A 130 -5.82 16.18 -2.71
CA GLY A 130 -7.21 16.20 -3.08
C GLY A 130 -8.11 15.33 -2.22
N GLU A 131 -9.38 15.28 -2.62
CA GLU A 131 -10.35 14.35 -2.08
C GLU A 131 -10.01 12.92 -2.50
N PHE A 132 -10.50 11.95 -1.75
CA PHE A 132 -10.34 10.53 -2.05
C PHE A 132 -11.63 9.75 -1.79
N GLU A 133 -11.83 8.72 -2.60
CA GLU A 133 -12.85 7.71 -2.38
C GLU A 133 -12.39 6.76 -1.27
N LEU A 134 -13.30 6.43 -0.38
CA LEU A 134 -13.12 5.44 0.67
C LEU A 134 -14.24 4.41 0.60
N TYR A 135 -13.88 3.16 0.39
CA TYR A 135 -14.77 2.00 0.53
C TYR A 135 -14.51 1.33 1.88
N ASP A 136 -15.47 1.40 2.78
CA ASP A 136 -15.50 0.67 4.06
C ASP A 136 -16.22 -0.66 3.83
N VAL A 137 -15.46 -1.75 3.87
CA VAL A 137 -15.90 -3.10 3.52
C VAL A 137 -15.95 -3.98 4.77
N LYS A 138 -17.07 -4.65 4.94
CA LYS A 138 -17.28 -5.72 5.92
C LYS A 138 -17.90 -6.93 5.19
N PRO A 139 -17.97 -8.10 5.82
CA PRO A 139 -18.66 -9.25 5.21
C PRO A 139 -20.05 -8.89 4.68
N ASN A 140 -20.26 -9.11 3.40
CA ASN A 140 -21.50 -8.83 2.65
C ASN A 140 -21.97 -7.36 2.70
N ARG A 141 -21.07 -6.42 3.02
CA ARG A 141 -21.40 -5.00 3.09
C ARG A 141 -20.26 -4.15 2.54
N VAL A 142 -20.60 -3.26 1.61
CA VAL A 142 -19.70 -2.20 1.09
C VAL A 142 -20.37 -0.85 1.30
N GLN A 143 -19.66 0.08 1.91
CA GLN A 143 -20.09 1.48 2.04
C GLN A 143 -19.07 2.37 1.34
N HIS A 144 -19.53 3.19 0.38
CA HIS A 144 -18.71 4.15 -0.35
C HIS A 144 -18.94 5.57 0.17
N THR A 145 -17.87 6.30 0.36
CA THR A 145 -17.89 7.74 0.73
C THR A 145 -16.73 8.45 0.04
N VAL A 146 -16.90 9.74 -0.22
CA VAL A 146 -15.80 10.64 -0.57
C VAL A 146 -15.39 11.38 0.70
N ARG A 147 -14.08 11.51 0.92
CA ARG A 147 -13.48 12.19 2.07
C ARG A 147 -12.55 13.29 1.61
N ASP A 148 -12.47 14.35 2.39
CA ASP A 148 -11.49 15.42 2.21
C ASP A 148 -10.51 15.40 3.39
N PRO A 149 -9.18 15.36 3.16
CA PRO A 149 -8.19 15.52 4.22
C PRO A 149 -8.39 16.76 5.09
N LYS A 150 -8.98 17.82 4.55
CA LYS A 150 -9.35 19.02 5.32
C LYS A 150 -10.30 18.74 6.47
N ASP A 151 -11.19 17.74 6.34
CA ASP A 151 -12.11 17.35 7.39
C ASP A 151 -11.38 16.80 8.63
N PHE A 152 -10.12 16.41 8.45
CA PHE A 152 -9.22 15.91 9.51
C PHE A 152 -8.18 16.94 9.95
N GLY A 153 -8.31 18.19 9.52
CA GLY A 153 -7.38 19.27 9.85
C GLY A 153 -6.09 19.27 9.04
N ILE A 154 -6.02 18.47 7.95
CA ILE A 154 -4.87 18.38 7.06
C ILE A 154 -5.01 19.43 5.95
N GLY A 155 -4.00 20.31 5.82
CA GLY A 155 -3.96 21.36 4.80
C GLY A 155 -3.77 20.79 3.39
N ARG A 156 -4.17 21.56 2.39
CA ARG A 156 -3.90 21.21 0.98
C ARG A 156 -2.43 21.44 0.63
N CYS A 157 -1.91 20.55 -0.21
CA CYS A 157 -0.63 20.73 -0.88
C CYS A 157 -0.77 20.45 -2.39
N THR A 158 0.31 20.63 -3.13
CA THR A 158 0.38 20.30 -4.55
C THR A 158 1.03 18.92 -4.76
N GLU A 159 0.89 18.35 -5.96
CA GLU A 159 1.57 17.10 -6.32
C GLU A 159 3.09 17.24 -6.27
N ASP A 160 3.62 18.41 -6.62
CA ASP A 160 5.07 18.69 -6.57
C ASP A 160 5.61 18.68 -5.13
N ASP A 161 4.80 19.04 -4.14
CA ASP A 161 5.18 18.99 -2.72
C ASP A 161 5.38 17.56 -2.20
N LEU A 162 4.76 16.56 -2.88
CA LEU A 162 4.88 15.13 -2.55
C LEU A 162 5.76 14.36 -3.54
N LYS A 163 6.46 15.07 -4.41
CA LYS A 163 7.28 14.44 -5.45
C LYS A 163 8.42 13.64 -4.86
N GLY A 164 8.34 12.33 -5.01
CA GLY A 164 9.40 11.40 -4.63
C GLY A 164 10.55 11.32 -5.64
N GLY A 165 11.55 10.54 -5.28
CA GLY A 165 12.74 10.26 -6.08
C GLY A 165 13.07 8.77 -6.11
N ASP A 166 14.36 8.47 -6.13
CA ASP A 166 14.86 7.12 -5.93
C ASP A 166 14.73 6.68 -4.46
N ALA A 167 15.08 5.45 -4.15
CA ALA A 167 14.97 4.89 -2.81
C ALA A 167 15.76 5.69 -1.75
N LYS A 168 16.89 6.27 -2.14
CA LYS A 168 17.73 7.08 -1.24
C LYS A 168 17.07 8.42 -0.91
N VAL A 169 16.52 9.09 -1.90
CA VAL A 169 15.77 10.35 -1.71
C VAL A 169 14.57 10.10 -0.82
N ASN A 170 13.77 9.06 -1.13
CA ASN A 170 12.55 8.75 -0.38
C ASN A 170 12.85 8.30 1.05
N SER A 171 13.92 7.51 1.29
CA SER A 171 14.32 7.11 2.64
C SER A 171 14.79 8.31 3.47
N THR A 172 15.47 9.26 2.86
CA THR A 172 15.87 10.50 3.55
C THR A 172 14.66 11.35 3.94
N ALA A 173 13.69 11.50 3.04
CA ALA A 173 12.43 12.20 3.33
C ALA A 173 11.69 11.55 4.51
N LEU A 174 11.55 10.23 4.51
CA LEU A 174 10.90 9.48 5.57
C LEU A 174 11.61 9.65 6.92
N ILE A 175 12.94 9.55 6.95
CA ILE A 175 13.75 9.78 8.17
C ILE A 175 13.55 11.21 8.69
N ASN A 176 13.49 12.22 7.81
CA ASN A 176 13.25 13.59 8.21
C ASN A 176 11.88 13.78 8.88
N VAL A 177 10.83 13.11 8.37
CA VAL A 177 9.52 13.14 9.03
C VAL A 177 9.60 12.49 10.41
N PHE A 178 10.20 11.31 10.56
CA PHE A 178 10.31 10.63 11.85
C PHE A 178 11.15 11.39 12.86
N ASN A 179 12.19 12.09 12.41
CA ASN A 179 13.02 12.96 13.25
C ASN A 179 12.40 14.35 13.50
N GLN A 180 11.18 14.58 13.03
CA GLN A 180 10.46 15.85 13.14
C GLN A 180 11.15 17.04 12.42
N ASN A 181 12.05 16.77 11.49
CA ASN A 181 12.72 17.77 10.67
C ASN A 181 11.84 18.21 9.49
N ASP A 182 10.87 17.39 9.06
CA ASP A 182 9.85 17.72 8.07
C ASP A 182 8.47 17.63 8.74
N GLN A 183 7.80 18.77 8.86
CA GLN A 183 6.47 18.92 9.44
C GLN A 183 5.45 19.38 8.38
N GLY A 184 5.84 19.32 7.11
CA GLY A 184 5.05 19.75 5.97
C GLY A 184 4.28 18.62 5.29
N PRO A 185 4.04 18.74 3.97
CA PRO A 185 3.21 17.82 3.19
C PRO A 185 3.60 16.34 3.29
N HIS A 186 4.89 16.01 3.39
CA HIS A 186 5.33 14.63 3.55
C HIS A 186 4.83 14.01 4.86
N LYS A 187 4.88 14.77 5.97
CA LYS A 187 4.33 14.33 7.26
C LYS A 187 2.83 14.14 7.14
N ASP A 188 2.14 15.12 6.55
CA ASP A 188 0.68 15.10 6.42
C ASP A 188 0.18 13.93 5.55
N ALA A 189 1.00 13.49 4.58
CA ALA A 189 0.70 12.32 3.77
C ALA A 189 0.95 10.98 4.50
N LEU A 190 1.72 10.97 5.61
CA LEU A 190 2.04 9.79 6.40
C LEU A 190 1.11 9.56 7.60
N VAL A 191 0.38 10.56 8.04
CA VAL A 191 -0.53 10.51 9.21
C VAL A 191 -1.96 10.32 8.81
#